data_c24701ec71bdb141d9f08ff850749362
#
_entry.id   c24701ec71bdb141d9f08ff850749362
#
_cell.length_a   1.000
_cell.length_b   1.000
_cell.length_c   1.000
_cell.angle_alpha   90.00
_cell.angle_beta   90.00
_cell.angle_gamma   90.00
#
_symmetry.space_group_name_H-M   'P 1'
#
loop_
_entity.id
_entity.type
_entity.pdbx_description
1 polymer ?
#
loop_
_entity_poly.entity_id
_entity_poly.type
_entity_poly.pdbx_seq_one_letter_code
_entity_poly.pdbx_strand_id
1 'polypeptide(L)'
;MNYFFVFLIQTLLPFSLLLACSWVPYPHANRKKLVWLAILGFIIGSIITLSLPNTQSVKLTLAIFSLGIFLFAYVFQFIHWQRLTTLWHVMLAVLAGSFWAKDPNIAAITGTDVINTDFLLHISAIALGFIFCLVVAGWCEILFAQSKTSKKTTALRILLTTVLTLILVTPLLGDVLLILMKLQVIELTKVRLSFVAKSGNITTYLNYINAAILAIIVLIFALNIHRPRVRTANNEQQPIEKRKALAAKRTSGKVIGYGITAIFIMLTTQLYWDKIASQPPQLSEAQRVTLDAENNVHIPIEQVKDGKLHRFLWVADDGKAVRFFIINRLPDKLSLAAVFDACILCGDQGYVMEGNQVVCVGCGVRMFTPSIGKPGGCNPVPIDNWKQTETEVIINKKNLEDGLNYFTTIIEIEVVDPVNGKKLTNTKTEFKYNHEGRTYFFTDEKNLNLFRDNPEAYLNKADEASTAQEEK
;
A
#
# COMPACT_ATOMS: atom_id res chain seq x y z
N MET A 1 -1.12 10.33 7.55
CA MET A 1 -0.03 11.33 7.35
C MET A 1 1.07 10.79 6.44
N ASN A 2 1.66 9.65 6.75
CA ASN A 2 2.83 9.13 6.00
C ASN A 2 2.56 8.84 4.52
N TYR A 3 1.37 8.35 4.18
CA TYR A 3 1.00 8.09 2.78
C TYR A 3 1.20 9.33 1.89
N PHE A 4 0.53 10.43 2.23
CA PHE A 4 0.58 11.64 1.40
C PHE A 4 1.96 12.26 1.29
N PHE A 5 2.77 12.17 2.34
CA PHE A 5 4.18 12.62 2.30
C PHE A 5 5.01 11.75 1.35
N VAL A 6 4.96 10.43 1.52
CA VAL A 6 5.71 9.46 0.71
C VAL A 6 5.30 9.52 -0.75
N PHE A 7 3.98 9.53 -1.02
CA PHE A 7 3.43 9.59 -2.36
C PHE A 7 3.76 10.92 -3.06
N LEU A 8 3.70 12.04 -2.33
CA LEU A 8 4.07 13.34 -2.90
C LEU A 8 5.55 13.36 -3.31
N ILE A 9 6.45 12.92 -2.45
CA ILE A 9 7.88 12.81 -2.80
C ILE A 9 8.06 11.89 -4.00
N GLN A 10 7.43 10.73 -4.00
CA GLN A 10 7.49 9.77 -5.10
C GLN A 10 7.12 10.41 -6.43
N THR A 11 6.06 11.19 -6.46
CA THR A 11 5.55 11.81 -7.68
C THR A 11 6.33 13.06 -8.07
N LEU A 12 6.64 13.95 -7.12
CA LEU A 12 7.18 15.28 -7.43
C LEU A 12 8.71 15.35 -7.50
N LEU A 13 9.43 14.48 -6.81
CA LEU A 13 10.89 14.58 -6.76
C LEU A 13 11.57 14.45 -8.13
N PRO A 14 11.16 13.52 -9.03
CA PRO A 14 11.72 13.47 -10.37
C PRO A 14 11.51 14.77 -11.16
N PHE A 15 10.32 15.39 -11.04
CA PHE A 15 10.04 16.69 -11.65
C PHE A 15 10.91 17.79 -11.06
N SER A 16 11.06 17.83 -9.74
CA SER A 16 11.89 18.81 -9.04
C SER A 16 13.34 18.74 -9.45
N LEU A 17 13.87 17.54 -9.63
CA LEU A 17 15.23 17.31 -10.12
C LEU A 17 15.38 17.70 -11.61
N LEU A 18 14.39 17.40 -12.45
CA LEU A 18 14.38 17.85 -13.85
C LEU A 18 14.38 19.37 -13.94
N LEU A 19 13.55 20.03 -13.14
CA LEU A 19 13.48 21.48 -13.07
C LEU A 19 14.82 22.08 -12.59
N ALA A 20 15.43 21.52 -11.55
CA ALA A 20 16.75 21.94 -11.08
C ALA A 20 17.81 21.82 -12.17
N CYS A 21 17.88 20.70 -12.89
CA CYS A 21 18.81 20.47 -13.98
C CYS A 21 18.63 21.47 -15.15
N SER A 22 17.39 21.86 -15.45
CA SER A 22 17.09 22.80 -16.55
C SER A 22 17.59 24.22 -16.27
N TRP A 23 17.72 24.62 -15.00
CA TRP A 23 18.19 25.96 -14.60
C TRP A 23 19.66 26.09 -14.32
N VAL A 24 20.40 24.99 -14.32
CA VAL A 24 21.87 25.02 -14.12
C VAL A 24 22.59 26.00 -15.08
N PRO A 25 22.23 26.11 -16.39
CA PRO A 25 22.86 27.05 -17.31
C PRO A 25 22.57 28.53 -17.02
N TYR A 26 21.62 28.86 -16.16
CA TYR A 26 21.12 30.21 -15.91
C TYR A 26 21.36 30.66 -14.45
N PRO A 27 22.59 30.94 -14.03
CA PRO A 27 22.92 31.26 -12.63
C PRO A 27 22.25 32.54 -12.12
N HIS A 28 21.90 33.47 -13.02
CA HIS A 28 21.29 34.77 -12.70
C HIS A 28 19.73 34.72 -12.76
N ALA A 29 19.11 33.58 -12.99
CA ALA A 29 17.65 33.46 -13.01
C ALA A 29 17.06 33.80 -11.64
N ASN A 30 15.88 34.45 -11.65
CA ASN A 30 15.18 34.83 -10.44
C ASN A 30 14.54 33.59 -9.77
N ARG A 31 15.21 33.03 -8.77
CA ARG A 31 14.79 31.82 -8.06
C ARG A 31 13.43 31.96 -7.39
N LYS A 32 13.11 33.10 -6.79
CA LYS A 32 11.81 33.36 -6.18
C LYS A 32 10.69 33.24 -7.22
N LYS A 33 10.88 33.83 -8.41
CA LYS A 33 9.91 33.72 -9.50
C LYS A 33 9.72 32.27 -9.94
N LEU A 34 10.80 31.48 -10.06
CA LEU A 34 10.72 30.07 -10.47
C LEU A 34 9.97 29.22 -9.44
N VAL A 35 10.21 29.42 -8.16
CA VAL A 35 9.48 28.73 -7.09
C VAL A 35 7.98 29.05 -7.16
N TRP A 36 7.62 30.34 -7.31
CA TRP A 36 6.22 30.72 -7.47
C TRP A 36 5.57 30.12 -8.73
N LEU A 37 6.27 30.10 -9.84
CA LEU A 37 5.78 29.45 -11.07
C LEU A 37 5.59 27.95 -10.89
N ALA A 38 6.47 27.28 -10.12
CA ALA A 38 6.32 25.87 -9.81
C ALA A 38 5.08 25.61 -8.93
N ILE A 39 4.88 26.42 -7.89
CA ILE A 39 3.69 26.30 -7.00
C ILE A 39 2.41 26.55 -7.78
N LEU A 40 2.34 27.63 -8.53
CA LEU A 40 1.15 27.96 -9.32
C LEU A 40 0.87 26.92 -10.40
N GLY A 41 1.91 26.46 -11.11
CA GLY A 41 1.77 25.40 -12.11
C GLY A 41 1.27 24.10 -11.50
N PHE A 42 1.78 23.70 -10.34
CA PHE A 42 1.32 22.52 -9.62
C PHE A 42 -0.16 22.62 -9.24
N ILE A 43 -0.57 23.75 -8.66
CA ILE A 43 -1.99 23.99 -8.28
C ILE A 43 -2.89 23.94 -9.52
N ILE A 44 -2.52 24.64 -10.60
CA ILE A 44 -3.29 24.66 -11.85
C ILE A 44 -3.43 23.26 -12.43
N GLY A 45 -2.33 22.49 -12.49
CA GLY A 45 -2.35 21.12 -13.00
C GLY A 45 -3.24 20.20 -12.18
N SER A 46 -3.21 20.34 -10.85
CA SER A 46 -4.08 19.58 -9.94
C SER A 46 -5.56 19.92 -10.16
N ILE A 47 -5.91 21.20 -10.21
CA ILE A 47 -7.29 21.65 -10.44
C ILE A 47 -7.83 21.18 -11.79
N ILE A 48 -7.04 21.33 -12.87
CA ILE A 48 -7.43 20.87 -14.21
C ILE A 48 -7.75 19.37 -14.16
N THR A 49 -6.88 18.57 -13.58
CA THR A 49 -7.06 17.09 -13.56
C THR A 49 -8.26 16.68 -12.74
N LEU A 50 -8.50 17.30 -11.58
CA LEU A 50 -9.66 17.02 -10.73
C LEU A 50 -10.98 17.47 -11.37
N SER A 51 -10.97 18.48 -12.24
CA SER A 51 -12.16 19.01 -12.91
C SER A 51 -12.53 18.23 -14.18
N LEU A 52 -11.63 17.41 -14.72
CA LEU A 52 -11.88 16.69 -15.96
C LEU A 52 -12.68 15.40 -15.72
N PRO A 53 -13.59 15.04 -16.66
CA PRO A 53 -14.35 13.80 -16.55
C PRO A 53 -13.45 12.57 -16.63
N ASN A 54 -13.75 11.55 -15.80
CA ASN A 54 -12.96 10.34 -15.67
C ASN A 54 -13.24 9.31 -16.79
N THR A 55 -13.16 9.73 -18.07
CA THR A 55 -13.36 8.87 -19.25
C THR A 55 -12.04 8.37 -19.81
N GLN A 56 -12.06 7.22 -20.50
CA GLN A 56 -10.85 6.64 -21.09
C GLN A 56 -10.26 7.55 -22.19
N SER A 57 -11.09 8.24 -22.97
CA SER A 57 -10.65 9.18 -24.01
C SER A 57 -9.91 10.38 -23.42
N VAL A 58 -10.41 10.97 -22.33
CA VAL A 58 -9.74 12.08 -21.63
C VAL A 58 -8.41 11.62 -21.03
N LYS A 59 -8.37 10.45 -20.40
CA LYS A 59 -7.11 9.86 -19.90
C LYS A 59 -6.07 9.66 -20.99
N LEU A 60 -6.50 9.16 -22.15
CA LEU A 60 -5.61 8.97 -23.30
C LEU A 60 -5.06 10.29 -23.82
N THR A 61 -5.93 11.29 -23.99
CA THR A 61 -5.52 12.64 -24.45
C THR A 61 -4.52 13.26 -23.51
N LEU A 62 -4.77 13.22 -22.18
CA LEU A 62 -3.84 13.72 -21.17
C LEU A 62 -2.49 12.98 -21.18
N ALA A 63 -2.53 11.67 -21.36
CA ALA A 63 -1.31 10.86 -21.42
C ALA A 63 -0.46 11.16 -22.67
N ILE A 64 -1.08 11.27 -23.84
CA ILE A 64 -0.39 11.65 -25.09
C ILE A 64 0.19 13.06 -24.99
N PHE A 65 -0.60 14.01 -24.46
CA PHE A 65 -0.15 15.39 -24.25
C PHE A 65 1.05 15.45 -23.29
N SER A 66 1.01 14.67 -22.21
CA SER A 66 2.11 14.55 -21.27
C SER A 66 3.38 13.99 -21.92
N LEU A 67 3.26 12.94 -22.75
CA LEU A 67 4.38 12.41 -23.54
C LEU A 67 4.99 13.47 -24.47
N GLY A 68 4.14 14.24 -25.15
CA GLY A 68 4.56 15.36 -25.99
C GLY A 68 5.38 16.39 -25.20
N ILE A 69 4.90 16.81 -24.02
CA ILE A 69 5.63 17.77 -23.17
C ILE A 69 6.98 17.20 -22.74
N PHE A 70 7.07 15.94 -22.30
CA PHE A 70 8.34 15.33 -21.91
C PHE A 70 9.32 15.25 -23.08
N LEU A 71 8.86 14.85 -24.25
CA LEU A 71 9.71 14.79 -25.45
C LEU A 71 10.25 16.16 -25.82
N PHE A 72 9.39 17.17 -25.90
CA PHE A 72 9.79 18.53 -26.19
C PHE A 72 10.71 19.10 -25.12
N ALA A 73 10.39 18.94 -23.83
CA ALA A 73 11.24 19.39 -22.73
C ALA A 73 12.64 18.75 -22.81
N TYR A 74 12.72 17.46 -23.15
CA TYR A 74 13.97 16.74 -23.34
C TYR A 74 14.79 17.28 -24.52
N VAL A 75 14.17 17.49 -25.67
CA VAL A 75 14.85 18.03 -26.87
C VAL A 75 15.31 19.46 -26.64
N PHE A 76 14.45 20.30 -26.10
CA PHE A 76 14.73 21.73 -25.93
C PHE A 76 15.68 22.04 -24.79
N GLN A 77 16.00 21.12 -23.89
CA GLN A 77 17.07 21.33 -22.89
C GLN A 77 18.45 21.61 -23.54
N PHE A 78 18.63 21.21 -24.78
CA PHE A 78 19.86 21.45 -25.56
C PHE A 78 19.89 22.86 -26.16
N ILE A 79 18.75 23.55 -26.25
CA ILE A 79 18.60 24.89 -26.75
C ILE A 79 18.68 25.87 -25.56
N HIS A 80 19.77 26.64 -25.47
CA HIS A 80 20.01 27.59 -24.38
C HIS A 80 19.22 28.90 -24.58
N TRP A 81 17.86 28.83 -24.47
CA TRP A 81 16.98 29.99 -24.58
C TRP A 81 16.11 30.10 -23.32
N GLN A 82 16.42 31.12 -22.48
CA GLN A 82 15.81 31.28 -21.14
C GLN A 82 14.28 31.40 -21.17
N ARG A 83 13.68 32.05 -22.17
CA ARG A 83 12.21 32.15 -22.27
C ARG A 83 11.57 30.77 -22.49
N LEU A 84 12.15 29.97 -23.36
CA LEU A 84 11.71 28.62 -23.63
C LEU A 84 11.88 27.72 -22.39
N THR A 85 12.98 27.85 -21.67
CA THR A 85 13.21 27.16 -20.39
C THR A 85 12.13 27.54 -19.35
N THR A 86 11.71 28.79 -19.31
CA THR A 86 10.60 29.23 -18.42
C THR A 86 9.27 28.59 -18.82
N LEU A 87 8.97 28.49 -20.12
CA LEU A 87 7.78 27.82 -20.62
C LEU A 87 7.76 26.35 -20.17
N TRP A 88 8.86 25.63 -20.41
CA TRP A 88 8.96 24.22 -19.98
C TRP A 88 8.89 24.03 -18.47
N HIS A 89 9.45 24.96 -17.71
CA HIS A 89 9.32 24.95 -16.26
C HIS A 89 7.85 24.97 -15.82
N VAL A 90 7.04 25.87 -16.40
CA VAL A 90 5.62 25.95 -16.09
C VAL A 90 4.89 24.68 -16.54
N MET A 91 5.15 24.21 -17.76
CA MET A 91 4.49 23.00 -18.28
C MET A 91 4.83 21.76 -17.46
N LEU A 92 6.08 21.56 -17.06
CA LEU A 92 6.48 20.46 -16.18
C LEU A 92 5.87 20.58 -14.79
N ALA A 93 5.74 21.79 -14.24
CA ALA A 93 5.06 22.02 -12.97
C ALA A 93 3.55 21.69 -13.05
N VAL A 94 2.89 22.05 -14.14
CA VAL A 94 1.49 21.68 -14.41
C VAL A 94 1.35 20.15 -14.52
N LEU A 95 2.26 19.49 -15.23
CA LEU A 95 2.26 18.02 -15.29
C LEU A 95 2.47 17.37 -13.93
N ALA A 96 3.38 17.91 -13.13
CA ALA A 96 3.61 17.40 -11.77
C ALA A 96 2.34 17.45 -10.91
N GLY A 97 1.59 18.55 -10.98
CA GLY A 97 0.28 18.68 -10.33
C GLY A 97 -0.75 17.70 -10.89
N SER A 98 -0.77 17.54 -12.23
CA SER A 98 -1.67 16.59 -12.89
C SER A 98 -1.37 15.14 -12.49
N PHE A 99 -0.10 14.74 -12.41
CA PHE A 99 0.30 13.40 -11.98
C PHE A 99 -0.07 13.14 -10.51
N TRP A 100 0.15 14.12 -9.65
CA TRP A 100 -0.22 14.02 -8.25
C TRP A 100 -1.75 13.89 -8.08
N ALA A 101 -2.53 14.67 -8.83
CA ALA A 101 -3.99 14.67 -8.74
C ALA A 101 -4.68 13.40 -9.27
N LYS A 102 -3.95 12.49 -9.93
CA LYS A 102 -4.45 11.17 -10.37
C LYS A 102 -4.55 10.14 -9.23
N ASP A 103 -4.00 10.43 -8.06
CA ASP A 103 -4.07 9.53 -6.91
C ASP A 103 -5.51 9.39 -6.43
N PRO A 104 -6.06 8.16 -6.38
CA PRO A 104 -7.42 7.93 -5.90
C PRO A 104 -7.64 8.33 -4.44
N ASN A 105 -6.58 8.35 -3.62
CA ASN A 105 -6.68 8.73 -2.21
C ASN A 105 -6.85 10.25 -1.98
N ILE A 106 -6.67 11.08 -3.00
CA ILE A 106 -6.96 12.52 -2.91
C ILE A 106 -8.44 12.77 -2.60
N ALA A 107 -9.33 11.91 -3.08
CA ALA A 107 -10.74 11.96 -2.74
C ALA A 107 -11.00 11.88 -1.22
N ALA A 108 -10.16 11.18 -0.47
CA ALA A 108 -10.25 11.13 0.98
C ALA A 108 -9.94 12.48 1.66
N ILE A 109 -9.17 13.36 1.01
CA ILE A 109 -8.91 14.72 1.52
C ILE A 109 -10.08 15.65 1.21
N THR A 110 -10.66 15.52 0.01
CA THR A 110 -11.71 16.43 -0.50
C THR A 110 -13.12 16.01 -0.10
N GLY A 111 -13.31 14.75 0.32
CA GLY A 111 -14.61 14.17 0.70
C GLY A 111 -15.01 14.36 2.17
N THR A 112 -14.22 15.06 2.97
CA THR A 112 -14.56 15.35 4.37
C THR A 112 -15.31 16.67 4.49
N ASP A 113 -16.58 16.60 4.86
CA ASP A 113 -17.43 17.78 5.10
C ASP A 113 -17.01 18.59 6.36
N VAL A 114 -16.13 18.04 7.17
CA VAL A 114 -15.67 18.62 8.43
C VAL A 114 -14.15 18.64 8.49
N ILE A 115 -13.58 19.80 8.84
CA ILE A 115 -12.14 19.93 9.15
C ILE A 115 -11.87 19.19 10.47
N ASN A 116 -11.27 18.03 10.36
CA ASN A 116 -10.85 17.19 11.49
C ASN A 116 -9.31 17.13 11.59
N THR A 117 -8.81 16.48 12.63
CA THR A 117 -7.36 16.29 12.85
C THR A 117 -6.69 15.55 11.70
N ASP A 118 -7.36 14.55 11.10
CA ASP A 118 -6.81 13.78 9.99
C ASP A 118 -6.64 14.65 8.74
N PHE A 119 -7.61 15.53 8.43
CA PHE A 119 -7.49 16.50 7.36
C PHE A 119 -6.26 17.41 7.55
N LEU A 120 -6.08 17.97 8.75
CA LEU A 120 -4.92 18.82 9.05
C LEU A 120 -3.59 18.06 8.91
N LEU A 121 -3.55 16.80 9.36
CA LEU A 121 -2.37 15.94 9.21
C LEU A 121 -2.07 15.62 7.75
N HIS A 122 -3.08 15.37 6.92
CA HIS A 122 -2.92 15.12 5.49
C HIS A 122 -2.38 16.34 4.76
N ILE A 123 -2.97 17.53 4.97
CA ILE A 123 -2.50 18.79 4.38
C ILE A 123 -1.08 19.13 4.84
N SER A 124 -0.77 18.91 6.13
CA SER A 124 0.60 19.11 6.65
C SER A 124 1.61 18.18 5.98
N ALA A 125 1.26 16.92 5.76
CA ALA A 125 2.11 15.95 5.07
C ALA A 125 2.38 16.35 3.61
N ILE A 126 1.36 16.84 2.89
CA ILE A 126 1.47 17.36 1.53
C ILE A 126 2.39 18.58 1.50
N ALA A 127 2.18 19.54 2.40
CA ALA A 127 3.00 20.76 2.49
C ALA A 127 4.47 20.43 2.79
N LEU A 128 4.73 19.54 3.75
CA LEU A 128 6.10 19.09 4.09
C LEU A 128 6.78 18.36 2.93
N GLY A 129 6.05 17.49 2.22
CA GLY A 129 6.58 16.80 1.05
C GLY A 129 6.93 17.77 -0.08
N PHE A 130 6.07 18.77 -0.31
CA PHE A 130 6.33 19.81 -1.31
C PHE A 130 7.56 20.66 -0.95
N ILE A 131 7.68 21.11 0.31
CA ILE A 131 8.86 21.82 0.83
C ILE A 131 10.11 20.96 0.66
N PHE A 132 10.04 19.67 1.00
CA PHE A 132 11.15 18.74 0.83
C PHE A 132 11.63 18.69 -0.64
N CYS A 133 10.72 18.55 -1.59
CA CYS A 133 11.04 18.53 -3.02
C CYS A 133 11.69 19.86 -3.48
N LEU A 134 11.20 21.00 -3.00
CA LEU A 134 11.83 22.32 -3.30
C LEU A 134 13.22 22.45 -2.71
N VAL A 135 13.42 21.98 -1.47
CA VAL A 135 14.74 22.01 -0.81
C VAL A 135 15.74 21.11 -1.56
N VAL A 136 15.32 19.91 -1.97
CA VAL A 136 16.18 19.01 -2.75
C VAL A 136 16.50 19.60 -4.13
N ALA A 137 15.54 20.24 -4.79
CA ALA A 137 15.79 20.95 -6.06
C ALA A 137 16.84 22.06 -5.90
N GLY A 138 16.68 22.94 -4.89
CA GLY A 138 17.64 23.99 -4.57
C GLY A 138 19.01 23.45 -4.20
N TRP A 139 19.07 22.35 -3.43
CA TRP A 139 20.31 21.64 -3.12
C TRP A 139 21.00 21.12 -4.39
N CYS A 140 20.25 20.53 -5.30
CA CYS A 140 20.76 20.03 -6.58
C CYS A 140 21.37 21.15 -7.43
N GLU A 141 20.70 22.32 -7.50
CA GLU A 141 21.26 23.49 -8.17
C GLU A 141 22.57 23.98 -7.53
N ILE A 142 22.65 24.08 -6.19
CA ILE A 142 23.86 24.47 -5.46
C ILE A 142 24.98 23.47 -5.74
N LEU A 143 24.69 22.18 -5.77
CA LEU A 143 25.68 21.15 -6.09
C LEU A 143 26.26 21.34 -7.49
N PHE A 144 25.42 21.53 -8.50
CA PHE A 144 25.87 21.78 -9.87
C PHE A 144 26.64 23.12 -10.01
N ALA A 145 26.20 24.18 -9.33
CA ALA A 145 26.87 25.47 -9.32
C ALA A 145 28.31 25.37 -8.75
N GLN A 146 28.54 24.55 -7.73
CA GLN A 146 29.87 24.32 -7.17
C GLN A 146 30.78 23.45 -8.07
N SER A 147 30.17 22.69 -8.98
CA SER A 147 30.95 21.80 -9.89
C SER A 147 31.66 22.52 -11.02
N LYS A 148 31.51 23.83 -11.16
CA LYS A 148 31.99 24.68 -12.26
C LYS A 148 31.80 24.03 -13.64
N THR A 149 31.54 24.77 -14.67
CA THR A 149 31.22 24.34 -16.04
C THR A 149 32.30 23.48 -16.69
N SER A 150 32.44 22.25 -16.24
CA SER A 150 33.30 21.25 -16.86
C SER A 150 32.46 20.40 -17.84
N LYS A 151 33.09 19.90 -18.91
CA LYS A 151 32.46 18.93 -19.83
C LYS A 151 31.83 17.74 -19.07
N LYS A 152 32.47 17.28 -17.98
CA LYS A 152 31.97 16.22 -17.10
C LYS A 152 30.68 16.59 -16.38
N THR A 153 30.55 17.84 -15.91
CA THR A 153 29.33 18.32 -15.23
C THR A 153 28.15 18.42 -16.21
N THR A 154 28.43 18.88 -17.44
CA THR A 154 27.40 18.92 -18.49
C THR A 154 26.95 17.50 -18.87
N ALA A 155 27.88 16.56 -19.04
CA ALA A 155 27.55 15.16 -19.32
C ALA A 155 26.71 14.52 -18.19
N LEU A 156 27.09 14.77 -16.93
CA LEU A 156 26.31 14.28 -15.76
C LEU A 156 24.89 14.86 -15.75
N ARG A 157 24.74 16.16 -16.02
CA ARG A 157 23.43 16.81 -16.11
C ARG A 157 22.57 16.18 -17.20
N ILE A 158 23.11 15.97 -18.40
CA ILE A 158 22.40 15.35 -19.53
C ILE A 158 21.99 13.92 -19.17
N LEU A 159 22.92 13.12 -18.61
CA LEU A 159 22.63 11.75 -18.18
C LEU A 159 21.49 11.73 -17.14
N LEU A 160 21.56 12.60 -16.12
CA LEU A 160 20.54 12.71 -15.09
C LEU A 160 19.17 13.08 -15.70
N THR A 161 19.13 14.07 -16.57
CA THR A 161 17.89 14.47 -17.25
C THR A 161 17.32 13.33 -18.09
N THR A 162 18.19 12.59 -18.81
CA THR A 162 17.76 11.42 -19.61
C THR A 162 17.16 10.33 -18.72
N VAL A 163 17.83 9.96 -17.63
CA VAL A 163 17.36 8.92 -16.70
C VAL A 163 16.03 9.32 -16.07
N LEU A 164 15.93 10.58 -15.58
CA LEU A 164 14.68 11.07 -14.97
C LEU A 164 13.52 11.11 -15.98
N THR A 165 13.78 11.53 -17.22
CA THR A 165 12.77 11.53 -18.28
C THR A 165 12.31 10.11 -18.59
N LEU A 166 13.22 9.14 -18.71
CA LEU A 166 12.88 7.75 -18.96
C LEU A 166 12.04 7.15 -17.80
N ILE A 167 12.39 7.46 -16.55
CA ILE A 167 11.65 7.01 -15.38
C ILE A 167 10.19 7.53 -15.39
N LEU A 168 9.96 8.77 -15.82
CA LEU A 168 8.62 9.36 -15.89
C LEU A 168 7.84 8.90 -17.12
N VAL A 169 8.51 8.72 -18.26
CA VAL A 169 7.88 8.36 -19.54
C VAL A 169 7.49 6.87 -19.58
N THR A 170 8.28 5.97 -18.96
CA THR A 170 8.04 4.53 -19.06
C THR A 170 6.67 4.09 -18.48
N PRO A 171 6.27 4.49 -17.26
CA PRO A 171 4.93 4.20 -16.75
C PRO A 171 3.82 4.82 -17.60
N LEU A 172 4.04 6.05 -18.08
CA LEU A 172 3.09 6.76 -18.92
C LEU A 172 2.85 6.06 -20.27
N LEU A 173 3.90 5.47 -20.86
CA LEU A 173 3.74 4.59 -22.04
C LEU A 173 2.94 3.34 -21.72
N GLY A 174 3.12 2.77 -20.52
CA GLY A 174 2.30 1.66 -20.03
C GLY A 174 0.83 2.05 -19.92
N ASP A 175 0.54 3.22 -19.36
CA ASP A 175 -0.83 3.75 -19.23
C ASP A 175 -1.48 3.96 -20.61
N VAL A 176 -0.77 4.58 -21.54
CA VAL A 176 -1.25 4.76 -22.94
C VAL A 176 -1.56 3.40 -23.58
N LEU A 177 -0.66 2.44 -23.46
CA LEU A 177 -0.84 1.11 -24.04
C LEU A 177 -2.05 0.40 -23.41
N LEU A 178 -2.23 0.50 -22.08
CA LEU A 178 -3.38 -0.07 -21.39
C LEU A 178 -4.71 0.56 -21.85
N ILE A 179 -4.75 1.88 -22.01
CA ILE A 179 -5.96 2.59 -22.45
C ILE A 179 -6.29 2.21 -23.89
N LEU A 180 -5.30 2.12 -24.79
CA LEU A 180 -5.52 1.70 -26.17
C LEU A 180 -6.04 0.25 -26.27
N MET A 181 -5.56 -0.66 -25.41
CA MET A 181 -6.12 -2.02 -25.31
C MET A 181 -7.57 -2.01 -24.77
N LYS A 182 -7.89 -1.18 -23.77
CA LYS A 182 -9.26 -1.03 -23.24
C LYS A 182 -10.23 -0.44 -24.27
N LEU A 183 -9.77 0.45 -25.13
CA LEU A 183 -10.54 1.02 -26.22
C LEU A 183 -10.59 0.11 -27.47
N GLN A 184 -10.01 -1.09 -27.40
CA GLN A 184 -9.94 -2.07 -28.48
C GLN A 184 -9.26 -1.55 -29.78
N VAL A 185 -8.44 -0.50 -29.66
CA VAL A 185 -7.63 0.03 -30.77
C VAL A 185 -6.47 -0.91 -31.09
N ILE A 186 -5.94 -1.58 -30.07
CA ILE A 186 -4.87 -2.58 -30.19
C ILE A 186 -5.28 -3.86 -29.47
N GLU A 187 -4.87 -5.00 -30.04
CA GLU A 187 -5.12 -6.32 -29.46
C GLU A 187 -4.43 -6.51 -28.11
N LEU A 188 -5.13 -7.20 -27.21
CA LEU A 188 -4.61 -7.60 -25.90
C LEU A 188 -3.69 -8.81 -26.08
N THR A 189 -2.37 -8.61 -25.89
CA THR A 189 -1.38 -9.70 -25.97
C THR A 189 -0.63 -9.84 -24.63
N LYS A 190 -0.14 -11.05 -24.34
CA LYS A 190 0.64 -11.33 -23.13
C LYS A 190 1.86 -10.40 -22.98
N VAL A 191 2.55 -10.10 -24.09
CA VAL A 191 3.74 -9.23 -24.10
C VAL A 191 3.37 -7.80 -23.73
N ARG A 192 2.32 -7.24 -24.31
CA ARG A 192 1.84 -5.87 -24.02
C ARG A 192 1.37 -5.76 -22.58
N LEU A 193 0.60 -6.74 -22.10
CA LEU A 193 0.12 -6.76 -20.71
C LEU A 193 1.30 -6.88 -19.71
N SER A 194 2.29 -7.70 -20.03
CA SER A 194 3.52 -7.81 -19.23
C SER A 194 4.30 -6.49 -19.19
N PHE A 195 4.37 -5.75 -20.30
CA PHE A 195 5.00 -4.42 -20.32
C PHE A 195 4.24 -3.43 -19.45
N VAL A 196 2.91 -3.38 -19.53
CA VAL A 196 2.06 -2.52 -18.68
C VAL A 196 2.31 -2.80 -17.21
N ALA A 197 2.26 -4.07 -16.81
CA ALA A 197 2.50 -4.48 -15.43
C ALA A 197 3.90 -4.09 -14.93
N LYS A 198 4.94 -4.37 -15.72
CA LYS A 198 6.33 -4.06 -15.37
C LYS A 198 6.61 -2.56 -15.34
N SER A 199 6.02 -1.78 -16.26
CA SER A 199 6.16 -0.32 -16.27
C SER A 199 5.49 0.33 -15.06
N GLY A 200 4.34 -0.20 -14.61
CA GLY A 200 3.67 0.23 -13.39
C GLY A 200 4.50 -0.03 -12.12
N ASN A 201 5.24 -1.14 -12.07
CA ASN A 201 6.10 -1.44 -10.93
C ASN A 201 7.22 -0.40 -10.70
N ILE A 202 7.62 0.36 -11.72
CA ILE A 202 8.60 1.45 -11.58
C ILE A 202 8.08 2.50 -10.58
N THR A 203 6.80 2.82 -10.63
CA THR A 203 6.21 3.79 -9.70
C THR A 203 6.28 3.32 -8.25
N THR A 204 6.06 2.05 -7.98
CA THR A 204 6.15 1.47 -6.64
C THR A 204 7.55 1.63 -6.01
N TYR A 205 8.61 1.49 -6.81
CA TYR A 205 9.99 1.59 -6.34
C TYR A 205 10.62 2.97 -6.54
N LEU A 206 9.84 3.96 -6.97
CA LEU A 206 10.37 5.24 -7.44
C LEU A 206 11.15 6.01 -6.37
N ASN A 207 10.73 5.99 -5.11
CA ASN A 207 11.48 6.63 -4.03
C ASN A 207 12.83 5.96 -3.76
N TYR A 208 12.94 4.64 -3.89
CA TYR A 208 14.23 3.94 -3.81
C TYR A 208 15.14 4.29 -4.99
N ILE A 209 14.58 4.39 -6.20
CA ILE A 209 15.30 4.81 -7.41
C ILE A 209 15.80 6.25 -7.25
N ASN A 210 14.95 7.16 -6.78
CA ASN A 210 15.32 8.55 -6.51
C ASN A 210 16.42 8.65 -5.45
N ALA A 211 16.34 7.87 -4.37
CA ALA A 211 17.40 7.82 -3.35
C ALA A 211 18.73 7.31 -3.92
N ALA A 212 18.69 6.30 -4.78
CA ALA A 212 19.88 5.79 -5.48
C ALA A 212 20.49 6.86 -6.42
N ILE A 213 19.65 7.58 -7.18
CA ILE A 213 20.07 8.69 -8.03
C ILE A 213 20.78 9.77 -7.20
N LEU A 214 20.16 10.21 -6.10
CA LEU A 214 20.74 11.20 -5.19
C LEU A 214 22.07 10.69 -4.59
N ALA A 215 22.16 9.44 -4.20
CA ALA A 215 23.37 8.83 -3.67
C ALA A 215 24.52 8.82 -4.70
N ILE A 216 24.22 8.48 -5.95
CA ILE A 216 25.18 8.52 -7.06
C ILE A 216 25.67 9.96 -7.31
N ILE A 217 24.77 10.95 -7.30
CA ILE A 217 25.11 12.37 -7.47
C ILE A 217 26.03 12.84 -6.33
N VAL A 218 25.68 12.51 -5.08
CA VAL A 218 26.49 12.83 -3.89
C VAL A 218 27.87 12.18 -3.99
N LEU A 219 27.93 10.91 -4.39
CA LEU A 219 29.20 10.19 -4.55
C LEU A 219 30.08 10.82 -5.63
N ILE A 220 29.53 11.13 -6.81
CA ILE A 220 30.25 11.79 -7.89
C ILE A 220 30.80 13.17 -7.43
N PHE A 221 29.96 13.94 -6.73
CA PHE A 221 30.37 15.23 -6.17
C PHE A 221 31.45 15.07 -5.09
N ALA A 222 31.33 14.09 -4.21
CA ALA A 222 32.33 13.80 -3.18
C ALA A 222 33.68 13.45 -3.77
N LEU A 223 33.73 12.62 -4.81
CA LEU A 223 34.97 12.18 -5.46
C LEU A 223 35.60 13.28 -6.32
N ASN A 224 34.81 14.00 -7.11
CA ASN A 224 35.33 14.96 -8.10
C ASN A 224 35.53 16.37 -7.55
N ILE A 225 34.81 16.77 -6.50
CA ILE A 225 34.81 18.13 -5.96
C ILE A 225 35.33 18.18 -4.52
N HIS A 226 34.70 17.41 -3.62
CA HIS A 226 35.07 17.49 -2.21
C HIS A 226 36.44 16.90 -1.91
N ARG A 227 36.75 15.72 -2.41
CA ARG A 227 38.06 15.08 -2.19
C ARG A 227 39.24 15.94 -2.66
N PRO A 228 39.27 16.58 -3.86
CA PRO A 228 40.29 17.54 -4.25
C PRO A 228 40.37 18.73 -3.29
N ARG A 229 39.23 19.34 -2.90
CA ARG A 229 39.19 20.46 -1.94
C ARG A 229 39.80 20.10 -0.58
N VAL A 230 39.57 18.87 -0.10
CA VAL A 230 40.19 18.36 1.12
C VAL A 230 41.69 18.27 0.97
N ARG A 231 42.20 17.76 -0.16
CA ARG A 231 43.64 17.68 -0.45
C ARG A 231 44.28 19.05 -0.51
N THR A 232 43.67 20.00 -1.23
CA THR A 232 44.14 21.37 -1.31
C THR A 232 44.21 22.05 0.07
N ALA A 233 43.15 21.91 0.87
CA ALA A 233 43.05 22.48 2.22
C ALA A 233 44.10 21.90 3.20
N ASN A 234 44.53 20.65 2.99
CA ASN A 234 45.55 20.03 3.84
C ASN A 234 46.99 20.39 3.40
N ASN A 235 47.21 20.60 2.11
CA ASN A 235 48.54 20.84 1.55
C ASN A 235 48.93 22.36 1.48
N GLU A 236 47.92 23.26 1.59
CA GLU A 236 48.16 24.70 1.48
C GLU A 236 48.81 25.24 2.74
N GLN A 237 49.96 25.98 2.54
CA GLN A 237 50.77 26.56 3.62
C GLN A 237 50.52 28.04 3.79
N GLN A 238 50.17 28.77 2.72
CA GLN A 238 49.92 30.21 2.79
C GLN A 238 48.69 30.53 3.61
N PRO A 239 48.76 31.41 4.65
CA PRO A 239 47.67 31.62 5.60
C PRO A 239 46.34 32.05 4.94
N ILE A 240 46.39 32.92 3.93
CA ILE A 240 45.21 33.45 3.22
C ILE A 240 44.60 32.36 2.36
N GLU A 241 45.38 31.68 1.55
CA GLU A 241 44.89 30.62 0.64
C GLU A 241 44.41 29.39 1.43
N LYS A 242 45.04 29.06 2.55
CA LYS A 242 44.60 28.01 3.47
C LYS A 242 43.20 28.30 4.04
N ARG A 243 42.92 29.55 4.43
CA ARG A 243 41.58 29.94 4.88
C ARG A 243 40.54 29.80 3.77
N LYS A 244 40.85 30.21 2.53
CA LYS A 244 39.96 30.01 1.36
C LYS A 244 39.72 28.53 1.07
N ALA A 245 40.75 27.70 1.09
CA ALA A 245 40.68 26.27 0.86
C ALA A 245 39.83 25.57 1.96
N LEU A 246 39.99 25.93 3.25
CA LEU A 246 39.20 25.46 4.35
C LEU A 246 37.72 25.86 4.20
N ALA A 247 37.43 27.10 3.78
CA ALA A 247 36.05 27.53 3.51
C ALA A 247 35.42 26.72 2.38
N ALA A 248 36.14 26.47 1.28
CA ALA A 248 35.67 25.65 0.17
C ALA A 248 35.42 24.20 0.58
N LYS A 249 36.33 23.61 1.42
CA LYS A 249 36.14 22.26 2.01
C LYS A 249 34.85 22.19 2.86
N ARG A 250 34.67 23.16 3.78
CA ARG A 250 33.48 23.22 4.65
C ARG A 250 32.19 23.34 3.83
N THR A 251 32.19 24.20 2.82
CA THR A 251 31.00 24.40 1.95
C THR A 251 30.65 23.13 1.19
N SER A 252 31.63 22.45 0.58
CA SER A 252 31.37 21.18 -0.11
C SER A 252 30.98 20.05 0.86
N GLY A 253 31.52 20.03 2.08
CA GLY A 253 31.12 19.09 3.12
C GLY A 253 29.64 19.26 3.55
N LYS A 254 29.19 20.53 3.70
CA LYS A 254 27.78 20.83 3.98
C LYS A 254 26.84 20.34 2.86
N VAL A 255 27.23 20.53 1.60
CA VAL A 255 26.41 20.02 0.46
C VAL A 255 26.28 18.50 0.50
N ILE A 256 27.36 17.78 0.80
CA ILE A 256 27.30 16.32 0.98
C ILE A 256 26.39 15.97 2.16
N GLY A 257 26.56 16.63 3.32
CA GLY A 257 25.74 16.40 4.50
C GLY A 257 24.23 16.55 4.22
N TYR A 258 23.84 17.64 3.56
CA TYR A 258 22.43 17.86 3.18
C TYR A 258 21.91 16.80 2.20
N GLY A 259 22.71 16.35 1.24
CA GLY A 259 22.35 15.26 0.34
C GLY A 259 22.14 13.94 1.08
N ILE A 260 23.03 13.58 1.99
CA ILE A 260 22.90 12.38 2.82
C ILE A 260 21.65 12.46 3.71
N THR A 261 21.38 13.62 4.31
CA THR A 261 20.18 13.84 5.12
C THR A 261 18.90 13.66 4.29
N ALA A 262 18.87 14.20 3.06
CA ALA A 262 17.72 14.03 2.17
C ALA A 262 17.49 12.55 1.82
N ILE A 263 18.54 11.81 1.48
CA ILE A 263 18.50 10.37 1.20
C ILE A 263 17.98 9.60 2.45
N PHE A 264 18.50 9.93 3.62
CA PHE A 264 18.09 9.30 4.87
C PHE A 264 16.61 9.52 5.16
N ILE A 265 16.09 10.75 5.03
CA ILE A 265 14.66 11.07 5.20
C ILE A 265 13.81 10.26 4.24
N MET A 266 14.17 10.22 2.95
CA MET A 266 13.44 9.46 1.94
C MET A 266 13.38 7.96 2.26
N LEU A 267 14.53 7.35 2.54
CA LEU A 267 14.61 5.92 2.81
C LEU A 267 13.88 5.56 4.11
N THR A 268 14.04 6.34 5.16
CA THR A 268 13.38 6.09 6.45
C THR A 268 11.86 6.18 6.32
N THR A 269 11.36 7.22 5.64
CA THR A 269 9.91 7.41 5.48
C THR A 269 9.31 6.33 4.56
N GLN A 270 10.01 5.95 3.47
CA GLN A 270 9.56 4.89 2.58
C GLN A 270 9.58 3.52 3.28
N LEU A 271 10.65 3.18 3.98
CA LEU A 271 10.74 1.91 4.73
C LEU A 271 9.69 1.83 5.84
N TYR A 272 9.46 2.94 6.54
CA TYR A 272 8.40 3.00 7.54
C TYR A 272 7.01 2.78 6.91
N TRP A 273 6.76 3.39 5.74
CA TRP A 273 5.54 3.15 4.99
C TRP A 273 5.41 1.68 4.60
N ASP A 274 6.42 1.11 3.92
CA ASP A 274 6.35 -0.25 3.36
C ASP A 274 6.27 -1.34 4.44
N LYS A 275 6.91 -1.14 5.60
CA LYS A 275 7.03 -2.18 6.63
C LYS A 275 6.05 -2.05 7.79
N ILE A 276 5.51 -0.85 8.00
CA ILE A 276 4.67 -0.57 9.19
C ILE A 276 3.33 0.03 8.76
N ALA A 277 3.35 1.21 8.10
CA ALA A 277 2.14 1.99 7.92
C ALA A 277 1.20 1.46 6.81
N SER A 278 1.73 0.77 5.79
CA SER A 278 0.95 0.17 4.70
C SER A 278 0.50 -1.26 5.01
N GLN A 279 0.99 -1.84 6.10
CA GLN A 279 0.57 -3.19 6.47
C GLN A 279 -0.91 -3.19 6.88
N PRO A 280 -1.68 -4.18 6.43
CA PRO A 280 -3.04 -4.33 6.91
C PRO A 280 -3.04 -4.50 8.43
N PRO A 281 -4.07 -4.01 9.12
CA PRO A 281 -4.18 -4.19 10.55
C PRO A 281 -4.14 -5.68 10.91
N GLN A 282 -3.33 -6.03 11.90
CA GLN A 282 -3.23 -7.42 12.34
C GLN A 282 -4.44 -7.81 13.16
N LEU A 283 -4.97 -8.99 12.89
CA LEU A 283 -6.05 -9.56 13.69
C LEU A 283 -5.58 -9.80 15.13
N SER A 284 -6.41 -9.48 16.12
CA SER A 284 -6.18 -9.90 17.49
C SER A 284 -6.18 -11.43 17.58
N GLU A 285 -5.44 -11.98 18.54
CA GLU A 285 -5.47 -13.42 18.78
C GLU A 285 -6.90 -13.90 19.06
N ALA A 286 -7.23 -15.08 18.51
CA ALA A 286 -8.52 -15.71 18.74
C ALA A 286 -8.44 -16.65 19.94
N GLN A 287 -9.34 -16.49 20.91
CA GLN A 287 -9.47 -17.43 22.01
C GLN A 287 -10.10 -18.72 21.50
N ARG A 288 -9.39 -19.85 21.67
CA ARG A 288 -9.93 -21.15 21.30
C ARG A 288 -11.07 -21.54 22.26
N VAL A 289 -12.18 -21.95 21.68
CA VAL A 289 -13.35 -22.42 22.43
C VAL A 289 -13.61 -23.89 22.14
N THR A 290 -14.17 -24.59 23.12
CA THR A 290 -14.58 -26.00 23.03
C THR A 290 -16.08 -26.12 23.22
N LEU A 291 -16.65 -27.18 22.71
CA LEU A 291 -18.04 -27.53 22.93
C LEU A 291 -18.20 -28.23 24.30
N ASP A 292 -19.34 -28.03 24.91
CA ASP A 292 -19.78 -28.82 26.05
C ASP A 292 -20.46 -30.15 25.61
N ALA A 293 -20.95 -30.94 26.56
CA ALA A 293 -21.64 -32.19 26.28
C ALA A 293 -22.95 -32.03 25.47
N GLU A 294 -23.52 -30.84 25.45
CA GLU A 294 -24.75 -30.49 24.70
C GLU A 294 -24.41 -29.83 23.34
N ASN A 295 -23.16 -29.89 22.90
CA ASN A 295 -22.68 -29.27 21.68
C ASN A 295 -22.86 -27.74 21.64
N ASN A 296 -22.68 -27.05 22.76
CA ASN A 296 -22.74 -25.61 22.86
C ASN A 296 -21.38 -25.00 23.24
N VAL A 297 -21.14 -23.80 22.74
CA VAL A 297 -20.05 -22.92 23.19
C VAL A 297 -20.64 -21.94 24.18
N HIS A 298 -19.99 -21.79 25.36
CA HIS A 298 -20.37 -20.85 26.41
C HIS A 298 -19.35 -19.75 26.52
N ILE A 299 -19.80 -18.49 26.45
CA ILE A 299 -18.94 -17.29 26.56
C ILE A 299 -19.54 -16.35 27.59
N PRO A 300 -18.80 -16.08 28.70
CA PRO A 300 -19.28 -15.17 29.75
C PRO A 300 -19.53 -13.75 29.19
N ILE A 301 -20.67 -13.16 29.55
CA ILE A 301 -21.03 -11.78 29.13
C ILE A 301 -20.01 -10.78 29.66
N GLU A 302 -19.46 -11.01 30.86
CA GLU A 302 -18.44 -10.16 31.45
C GLU A 302 -17.22 -9.96 30.55
N GLN A 303 -16.88 -10.97 29.72
CA GLN A 303 -15.75 -10.93 28.80
C GLN A 303 -16.03 -10.07 27.56
N VAL A 304 -17.29 -9.91 27.15
CA VAL A 304 -17.66 -9.35 25.83
C VAL A 304 -18.50 -8.06 25.94
N LYS A 305 -18.78 -7.57 27.14
CA LYS A 305 -19.64 -6.39 27.37
C LYS A 305 -18.93 -5.03 27.19
N ASP A 306 -17.61 -5.01 27.11
CA ASP A 306 -16.77 -3.81 27.15
C ASP A 306 -16.78 -2.96 25.88
N GLY A 307 -17.55 -3.36 24.86
CA GLY A 307 -17.63 -2.68 23.57
C GLY A 307 -16.46 -2.92 22.63
N LYS A 308 -15.52 -3.82 22.99
CA LYS A 308 -14.41 -4.25 22.11
C LYS A 308 -14.79 -5.48 21.32
N LEU A 309 -14.01 -5.73 20.25
CA LEU A 309 -14.14 -6.94 19.44
C LEU A 309 -13.39 -8.09 20.11
N HIS A 310 -14.15 -9.07 20.61
CA HIS A 310 -13.61 -10.29 21.23
C HIS A 310 -13.70 -11.44 20.24
N ARG A 311 -12.54 -11.95 19.81
CA ARG A 311 -12.43 -12.98 18.78
C ARG A 311 -12.26 -14.35 19.38
N PHE A 312 -13.03 -15.29 18.82
CA PHE A 312 -13.04 -16.70 19.20
C PHE A 312 -12.75 -17.59 18.00
N LEU A 313 -12.24 -18.78 18.28
CA LEU A 313 -11.92 -19.80 17.30
C LEU A 313 -12.48 -21.14 17.75
N TRP A 314 -13.39 -21.68 16.95
CA TRP A 314 -13.80 -23.07 17.05
C TRP A 314 -13.19 -23.88 15.90
N VAL A 315 -12.70 -25.08 16.20
CA VAL A 315 -12.15 -26.00 15.20
C VAL A 315 -13.17 -27.07 14.92
N ALA A 316 -13.65 -27.12 13.69
CA ALA A 316 -14.62 -28.11 13.25
C ALA A 316 -14.00 -29.51 13.14
N ASP A 317 -14.84 -30.53 13.05
CA ASP A 317 -14.41 -31.94 13.00
C ASP A 317 -13.59 -32.30 11.75
N ASP A 318 -13.59 -31.47 10.72
CA ASP A 318 -12.76 -31.56 9.53
C ASP A 318 -11.45 -30.74 9.62
N GLY A 319 -11.24 -30.05 10.74
CA GLY A 319 -10.10 -29.18 10.98
C GLY A 319 -10.26 -27.75 10.49
N LYS A 320 -11.39 -27.37 9.89
CA LYS A 320 -11.64 -25.97 9.53
C LYS A 320 -11.68 -25.09 10.77
N ALA A 321 -10.95 -23.99 10.70
CA ALA A 321 -10.85 -22.99 11.76
C ALA A 321 -11.94 -21.94 11.59
N VAL A 322 -13.08 -22.11 12.23
CA VAL A 322 -14.20 -21.16 12.19
C VAL A 322 -13.94 -20.06 13.21
N ARG A 323 -13.62 -18.87 12.70
CA ARG A 323 -13.44 -17.68 13.54
C ARG A 323 -14.74 -16.90 13.63
N PHE A 324 -15.03 -16.42 14.81
CA PHE A 324 -16.16 -15.54 15.05
C PHE A 324 -15.80 -14.50 16.11
N PHE A 325 -16.59 -13.45 16.22
CA PHE A 325 -16.40 -12.50 17.30
C PHE A 325 -17.73 -12.04 17.88
N ILE A 326 -17.66 -11.63 19.13
CA ILE A 326 -18.75 -11.00 19.85
C ILE A 326 -18.37 -9.58 20.19
N ILE A 327 -19.30 -8.65 20.03
CA ILE A 327 -19.12 -7.24 20.33
C ILE A 327 -20.38 -6.66 20.98
N ASN A 328 -20.20 -5.83 22.01
CA ASN A 328 -21.29 -5.01 22.50
C ASN A 328 -21.40 -3.75 21.64
N ARG A 329 -22.53 -3.61 20.93
CA ARG A 329 -22.76 -2.57 19.93
C ARG A 329 -23.05 -1.19 20.51
N LEU A 330 -23.49 -1.12 21.77
CA LEU A 330 -23.91 0.11 22.40
C LEU A 330 -23.14 0.31 23.72
N PRO A 331 -22.52 1.49 23.94
CA PRO A 331 -21.71 1.72 25.16
C PRO A 331 -22.54 1.72 26.45
N ASP A 332 -23.78 2.21 26.39
CA ASP A 332 -24.62 2.44 27.57
C ASP A 332 -25.66 1.33 27.82
N LYS A 333 -25.73 0.35 26.93
CA LYS A 333 -26.71 -0.74 27.00
C LYS A 333 -26.10 -2.03 26.48
N LEU A 334 -26.38 -3.14 27.17
CA LEU A 334 -26.01 -4.46 26.68
C LEU A 334 -26.77 -4.79 25.38
N SER A 335 -26.07 -4.80 24.26
CA SER A 335 -26.57 -5.10 22.94
C SER A 335 -25.53 -5.90 22.16
N LEU A 336 -25.43 -7.18 22.49
CA LEU A 336 -24.44 -8.07 21.90
C LEU A 336 -24.80 -8.43 20.45
N ALA A 337 -23.77 -8.66 19.66
CA ALA A 337 -23.85 -9.30 18.35
C ALA A 337 -22.78 -10.37 18.27
N ALA A 338 -23.19 -11.58 17.92
CA ALA A 338 -22.31 -12.70 17.57
C ALA A 338 -22.29 -12.85 16.05
N VAL A 339 -21.10 -12.77 15.45
CA VAL A 339 -20.93 -12.76 14.00
C VAL A 339 -19.69 -13.54 13.60
N PHE A 340 -19.70 -14.14 12.40
CA PHE A 340 -18.50 -14.75 11.82
C PHE A 340 -17.45 -13.68 11.50
N ASP A 341 -16.19 -14.00 11.72
CA ASP A 341 -15.06 -13.14 11.36
C ASP A 341 -14.76 -13.24 9.84
N ALA A 342 -15.83 -13.14 9.07
CA ALA A 342 -15.87 -13.29 7.62
C ALA A 342 -17.02 -12.48 7.02
N CYS A 343 -16.88 -12.08 5.74
CA CYS A 343 -17.98 -11.48 4.98
C CYS A 343 -18.15 -12.15 3.62
N ILE A 344 -19.31 -11.95 3.00
CA ILE A 344 -19.66 -12.55 1.71
C ILE A 344 -18.70 -12.09 0.59
N LEU A 345 -18.17 -10.86 0.66
CA LEU A 345 -17.34 -10.28 -0.40
C LEU A 345 -15.84 -10.58 -0.24
N CYS A 346 -15.32 -10.54 0.99
CA CYS A 346 -13.89 -10.68 1.27
C CYS A 346 -13.49 -12.01 1.89
N GLY A 347 -14.46 -12.91 2.16
CA GLY A 347 -14.21 -14.19 2.82
C GLY A 347 -13.70 -14.00 4.27
N ASP A 348 -12.77 -14.85 4.68
CA ASP A 348 -12.20 -14.96 6.04
C ASP A 348 -11.01 -14.03 6.32
N GLN A 349 -10.94 -12.86 5.66
CA GLN A 349 -9.88 -11.87 5.94
C GLN A 349 -9.99 -11.29 7.36
N GLY A 350 -11.18 -11.32 7.94
CA GLY A 350 -11.44 -10.90 9.30
C GLY A 350 -11.62 -9.39 9.47
N TYR A 351 -11.84 -9.01 10.73
CA TYR A 351 -12.14 -7.64 11.13
C TYR A 351 -11.27 -7.18 12.28
N VAL A 352 -11.00 -5.88 12.34
CA VAL A 352 -10.33 -5.24 13.47
C VAL A 352 -11.16 -4.06 13.97
N MET A 353 -10.93 -3.65 15.20
CA MET A 353 -11.56 -2.46 15.75
C MET A 353 -10.57 -1.29 15.73
N GLU A 354 -10.97 -0.19 15.09
CA GLU A 354 -10.23 1.07 15.10
C GLU A 354 -11.10 2.18 15.67
N GLY A 355 -10.76 2.62 16.87
CA GLY A 355 -11.60 3.55 17.63
C GLY A 355 -12.99 2.95 17.88
N ASN A 356 -14.04 3.59 17.36
CA ASN A 356 -15.44 3.16 17.52
C ASN A 356 -16.03 2.54 16.24
N GLN A 357 -15.18 2.03 15.36
CA GLN A 357 -15.58 1.41 14.10
C GLN A 357 -14.96 0.03 13.93
N VAL A 358 -15.72 -0.87 13.32
CA VAL A 358 -15.22 -2.18 12.91
C VAL A 358 -14.75 -2.09 11.45
N VAL A 359 -13.53 -2.48 11.16
CA VAL A 359 -12.88 -2.36 9.85
C VAL A 359 -12.64 -3.74 9.27
N CYS A 360 -13.10 -3.96 8.04
CA CYS A 360 -12.79 -5.18 7.29
C CYS A 360 -11.32 -5.14 6.84
N VAL A 361 -10.52 -6.14 7.22
CA VAL A 361 -9.09 -6.20 6.86
C VAL A 361 -8.89 -6.37 5.36
N GLY A 362 -9.80 -7.09 4.69
CA GLY A 362 -9.70 -7.37 3.25
C GLY A 362 -9.92 -6.14 2.35
N CYS A 363 -10.91 -5.30 2.66
CA CYS A 363 -11.28 -4.16 1.79
C CYS A 363 -11.14 -2.79 2.46
N GLY A 364 -10.82 -2.71 3.76
CA GLY A 364 -10.65 -1.45 4.49
C GLY A 364 -11.96 -0.70 4.78
N VAL A 365 -13.12 -1.29 4.46
CA VAL A 365 -14.43 -0.67 4.72
C VAL A 365 -14.64 -0.53 6.23
N ARG A 366 -15.00 0.68 6.65
CA ARG A 366 -15.28 1.02 8.03
C ARG A 366 -16.78 0.93 8.29
N MET A 367 -17.16 0.16 9.29
CA MET A 367 -18.55 -0.06 9.65
C MET A 367 -18.85 0.55 11.01
N PHE A 368 -20.01 1.14 11.11
CA PHE A 368 -20.50 1.68 12.37
C PHE A 368 -20.90 0.53 13.30
N THR A 369 -20.35 0.51 14.52
CA THR A 369 -20.54 -0.60 15.47
C THR A 369 -22.00 -1.04 15.64
N PRO A 370 -23.01 -0.15 15.75
CA PRO A 370 -24.43 -0.55 15.82
C PRO A 370 -24.97 -1.30 14.61
N SER A 371 -24.28 -1.27 13.46
CA SER A 371 -24.69 -2.01 12.25
C SER A 371 -24.21 -3.47 12.24
N ILE A 372 -23.27 -3.83 13.11
CA ILE A 372 -22.76 -5.20 13.21
C ILE A 372 -23.88 -6.16 13.61
N GLY A 373 -23.93 -7.32 12.96
CA GLY A 373 -25.01 -8.30 13.14
C GLY A 373 -26.22 -8.09 12.21
N LYS A 374 -26.15 -7.09 11.30
CA LYS A 374 -27.10 -6.97 10.19
C LYS A 374 -26.50 -7.57 8.93
N PRO A 375 -27.22 -8.44 8.20
CA PRO A 375 -26.68 -9.08 7.00
C PRO A 375 -26.50 -8.06 5.86
N GLY A 376 -25.49 -8.29 5.03
CA GLY A 376 -25.30 -7.61 3.75
C GLY A 376 -24.01 -6.79 3.61
N GLY A 377 -23.57 -6.66 2.37
CA GLY A 377 -22.36 -5.91 1.99
C GLY A 377 -21.07 -6.45 2.63
N CYS A 378 -20.28 -5.54 3.17
CA CYS A 378 -19.03 -5.86 3.90
C CYS A 378 -19.27 -6.11 5.40
N ASN A 379 -20.52 -6.10 5.88
CA ASN A 379 -20.81 -6.48 7.27
C ASN A 379 -20.40 -7.95 7.51
N PRO A 380 -19.90 -8.26 8.72
CA PRO A 380 -19.66 -9.65 9.10
C PRO A 380 -20.97 -10.45 9.06
N VAL A 381 -20.87 -11.68 8.60
CA VAL A 381 -22.03 -12.57 8.50
C VAL A 381 -22.56 -12.88 9.90
N PRO A 382 -23.85 -12.62 10.20
CA PRO A 382 -24.41 -12.94 11.49
C PRO A 382 -24.39 -14.45 11.78
N ILE A 383 -24.20 -14.82 13.04
CA ILE A 383 -24.51 -16.17 13.51
C ILE A 383 -25.97 -16.14 13.91
N ASP A 384 -26.76 -17.01 13.32
CA ASP A 384 -28.20 -17.11 13.62
C ASP A 384 -28.46 -17.97 14.88
N ASN A 385 -29.61 -17.78 15.52
CA ASN A 385 -30.15 -18.63 16.62
C ASN A 385 -29.22 -18.77 17.85
N TRP A 386 -28.22 -17.93 18.06
CA TRP A 386 -27.48 -17.88 19.32
C TRP A 386 -28.39 -17.34 20.46
N LYS A 387 -28.11 -17.73 21.69
CA LYS A 387 -28.90 -17.33 22.87
C LYS A 387 -28.06 -16.47 23.81
N GLN A 388 -28.70 -15.48 24.43
CA GLN A 388 -28.14 -14.69 25.52
C GLN A 388 -28.92 -15.00 26.80
N THR A 389 -28.23 -15.43 27.82
CA THR A 389 -28.74 -15.52 29.20
C THR A 389 -28.37 -14.26 29.99
N GLU A 390 -28.59 -14.25 31.29
CA GLU A 390 -28.11 -13.14 32.14
C GLU A 390 -26.58 -13.14 32.32
N THR A 391 -25.93 -14.28 32.17
CA THR A 391 -24.49 -14.45 32.47
C THR A 391 -23.66 -14.84 31.25
N GLU A 392 -24.24 -15.44 30.22
CA GLU A 392 -23.51 -16.06 29.13
C GLU A 392 -24.15 -15.87 27.75
N VAL A 393 -23.31 -15.92 26.72
CA VAL A 393 -23.71 -16.14 25.32
C VAL A 393 -23.51 -17.60 24.99
N ILE A 394 -24.55 -18.25 24.46
CA ILE A 394 -24.55 -19.65 24.09
C ILE A 394 -24.73 -19.79 22.59
N ILE A 395 -23.80 -20.51 21.95
CA ILE A 395 -23.79 -20.73 20.49
C ILE A 395 -23.72 -22.25 20.25
N ASN A 396 -24.73 -22.81 19.59
CA ASN A 396 -24.75 -24.24 19.28
C ASN A 396 -23.79 -24.56 18.11
N LYS A 397 -23.21 -25.78 18.12
CA LYS A 397 -22.32 -26.31 17.07
C LYS A 397 -22.91 -26.13 15.67
N LYS A 398 -24.19 -26.46 15.47
CA LYS A 398 -24.86 -26.33 14.18
C LYS A 398 -24.81 -24.91 13.62
N ASN A 399 -24.98 -23.92 14.49
CA ASN A 399 -24.89 -22.50 14.07
C ASN A 399 -23.49 -22.07 13.68
N LEU A 400 -22.44 -22.71 14.22
CA LEU A 400 -21.05 -22.49 13.80
C LEU A 400 -20.75 -23.24 12.50
N GLU A 401 -21.31 -24.42 12.30
CA GLU A 401 -21.19 -25.20 11.07
C GLU A 401 -21.78 -24.49 9.85
N ASP A 402 -22.84 -23.71 10.01
CA ASP A 402 -23.44 -22.89 8.95
C ASP A 402 -22.41 -21.89 8.35
N GLY A 403 -21.37 -21.56 9.11
CA GLY A 403 -20.27 -20.68 8.69
C GLY A 403 -19.09 -21.37 8.01
N LEU A 404 -19.02 -22.70 7.94
CA LEU A 404 -17.87 -23.45 7.42
C LEU A 404 -17.43 -23.04 6.03
N ASN A 405 -18.36 -22.64 5.18
CA ASN A 405 -18.08 -22.25 3.80
C ASN A 405 -17.35 -20.90 3.67
N TYR A 406 -17.31 -20.08 4.72
CA TYR A 406 -16.61 -18.80 4.71
C TYR A 406 -15.13 -18.92 5.04
N PHE A 407 -14.67 -20.06 5.62
CA PHE A 407 -13.31 -20.23 6.12
C PHE A 407 -12.50 -21.22 5.29
N THR A 408 -11.23 -20.87 5.10
CA THR A 408 -10.28 -21.64 4.31
C THR A 408 -9.10 -22.19 5.13
N THR A 409 -8.88 -21.64 6.33
CA THR A 409 -7.81 -22.08 7.23
C THR A 409 -8.12 -23.47 7.81
N ILE A 410 -7.15 -24.39 7.65
CA ILE A 410 -7.24 -25.76 8.19
C ILE A 410 -6.18 -25.93 9.27
N ILE A 411 -6.61 -26.43 10.42
CA ILE A 411 -5.74 -26.82 11.54
C ILE A 411 -5.50 -28.31 11.44
N GLU A 412 -4.27 -28.75 11.70
CA GLU A 412 -3.93 -30.17 11.74
C GLU A 412 -4.60 -30.84 12.94
N ILE A 413 -5.49 -31.79 12.68
CA ILE A 413 -6.19 -32.59 13.70
C ILE A 413 -6.21 -34.06 13.28
N GLU A 414 -6.41 -34.94 14.27
CA GLU A 414 -6.72 -36.33 14.04
C GLU A 414 -8.17 -36.47 13.63
N VAL A 415 -8.42 -37.12 12.52
CA VAL A 415 -9.76 -37.38 11.95
C VAL A 415 -9.94 -38.88 11.73
N VAL A 416 -11.18 -39.31 11.57
CA VAL A 416 -11.51 -40.72 11.36
C VAL A 416 -12.04 -40.93 9.95
N ASP A 417 -11.52 -41.92 9.25
CA ASP A 417 -12.07 -42.38 7.97
C ASP A 417 -13.47 -42.96 8.20
N PRO A 418 -14.55 -42.39 7.65
CA PRO A 418 -15.95 -42.82 7.95
C PRO A 418 -16.27 -44.21 7.42
N VAL A 419 -15.45 -44.77 6.50
CA VAL A 419 -15.70 -46.08 5.89
C VAL A 419 -15.10 -47.20 6.72
N ASN A 420 -13.88 -47.04 7.24
CA ASN A 420 -13.13 -48.08 7.93
C ASN A 420 -12.81 -47.78 9.41
N GLY A 421 -13.15 -46.61 9.92
CA GLY A 421 -12.92 -46.20 11.31
C GLY A 421 -11.46 -45.93 11.67
N LYS A 422 -10.51 -45.93 10.71
CA LYS A 422 -9.12 -45.67 10.99
C LYS A 422 -8.85 -44.19 11.25
N LYS A 423 -8.00 -43.92 12.24
CA LYS A 423 -7.51 -42.59 12.54
C LYS A 423 -6.43 -42.15 11.56
N LEU A 424 -6.51 -40.93 11.09
CA LEU A 424 -5.54 -40.32 10.19
C LEU A 424 -5.45 -38.81 10.47
N THR A 425 -4.42 -38.17 9.94
CA THR A 425 -4.26 -36.72 10.05
C THR A 425 -4.88 -36.05 8.82
N ASN A 426 -5.75 -35.08 9.01
CA ASN A 426 -6.48 -34.39 7.93
C ASN A 426 -5.58 -33.72 6.87
N THR A 427 -4.39 -33.29 7.26
CA THR A 427 -3.41 -32.63 6.36
C THR A 427 -2.50 -33.62 5.63
N LYS A 428 -2.41 -34.88 6.05
CA LYS A 428 -1.47 -35.90 5.52
C LYS A 428 -2.09 -36.83 4.51
N THR A 429 -3.39 -36.83 4.33
CA THR A 429 -4.07 -37.64 3.31
C THR A 429 -4.38 -36.83 2.05
N GLU A 430 -4.19 -37.46 0.89
CA GLU A 430 -4.60 -36.89 -0.41
C GLU A 430 -6.06 -37.23 -0.73
N PHE A 431 -6.63 -38.26 -0.08
CA PHE A 431 -7.97 -38.73 -0.33
C PHE A 431 -8.97 -37.98 0.55
N LYS A 432 -9.68 -37.01 -0.04
CA LYS A 432 -10.66 -36.18 0.64
C LYS A 432 -11.86 -35.88 -0.27
N TYR A 433 -13.03 -35.80 0.33
CA TYR A 433 -14.26 -35.49 -0.37
C TYR A 433 -15.11 -34.49 0.42
N ASN A 434 -15.60 -33.47 -0.26
CA ASN A 434 -16.50 -32.47 0.35
C ASN A 434 -17.96 -32.91 0.13
N HIS A 435 -18.69 -33.10 1.23
CA HIS A 435 -20.12 -33.39 1.21
C HIS A 435 -20.82 -32.41 2.14
N GLU A 436 -21.82 -31.70 1.65
CA GLU A 436 -22.60 -30.69 2.38
C GLU A 436 -21.79 -29.65 3.16
N GLY A 437 -20.65 -29.21 2.57
CA GLY A 437 -19.79 -28.18 3.16
C GLY A 437 -18.76 -28.69 4.17
N ARG A 438 -18.84 -29.98 4.57
CA ARG A 438 -17.86 -30.66 5.43
C ARG A 438 -16.92 -31.52 4.61
N THR A 439 -15.64 -31.53 4.97
CA THR A 439 -14.62 -32.34 4.29
C THR A 439 -14.38 -33.63 5.06
N TYR A 440 -14.53 -34.76 4.39
CA TYR A 440 -14.25 -36.09 4.89
C TYR A 440 -12.93 -36.60 4.34
N PHE A 441 -12.20 -37.36 5.15
CA PHE A 441 -10.86 -37.81 4.87
C PHE A 441 -10.79 -39.35 4.87
N PHE A 442 -10.03 -39.90 3.92
CA PHE A 442 -10.00 -41.34 3.69
C PHE A 442 -8.57 -41.86 3.70
N THR A 443 -8.39 -43.12 4.09
CA THR A 443 -7.10 -43.82 4.10
C THR A 443 -6.63 -44.18 2.69
N ASP A 444 -7.56 -44.36 1.76
CA ASP A 444 -7.27 -44.79 0.38
C ASP A 444 -8.41 -44.36 -0.57
N GLU A 445 -8.14 -44.45 -1.89
CA GLU A 445 -9.07 -44.09 -2.95
C GLU A 445 -10.33 -44.97 -2.98
N LYS A 446 -10.21 -46.22 -2.57
CA LYS A 446 -11.33 -47.15 -2.53
C LYS A 446 -12.38 -46.66 -1.52
N ASN A 447 -11.95 -46.28 -0.33
CA ASN A 447 -12.85 -45.74 0.70
C ASN A 447 -13.50 -44.43 0.28
N LEU A 448 -12.71 -43.55 -0.35
CA LEU A 448 -13.25 -42.31 -0.92
C LEU A 448 -14.37 -42.58 -1.94
N ASN A 449 -14.17 -43.54 -2.85
CA ASN A 449 -15.15 -43.86 -3.87
C ASN A 449 -16.39 -44.50 -3.25
N LEU A 450 -16.26 -45.44 -2.26
CA LEU A 450 -17.36 -46.01 -1.53
C LEU A 450 -18.23 -44.95 -0.83
N PHE A 451 -17.59 -43.99 -0.18
CA PHE A 451 -18.29 -42.90 0.49
C PHE A 451 -18.98 -41.97 -0.53
N ARG A 452 -18.29 -41.60 -1.61
CA ARG A 452 -18.83 -40.72 -2.66
C ARG A 452 -20.09 -41.30 -3.30
N ASP A 453 -20.13 -42.64 -3.50
CA ASP A 453 -21.24 -43.33 -4.16
C ASP A 453 -22.47 -43.44 -3.23
N ASN A 454 -22.30 -43.49 -1.90
CA ASN A 454 -23.40 -43.51 -0.94
C ASN A 454 -22.99 -42.89 0.42
N PRO A 455 -22.92 -41.56 0.56
CA PRO A 455 -22.48 -40.90 1.78
C PRO A 455 -23.34 -41.23 2.99
N GLU A 456 -24.65 -41.25 2.84
CA GLU A 456 -25.65 -41.50 3.91
C GLU A 456 -25.41 -42.82 4.65
N ALA A 457 -24.97 -43.88 3.95
CA ALA A 457 -24.69 -45.19 4.55
C ALA A 457 -23.53 -45.18 5.57
N TYR A 458 -22.67 -44.17 5.50
CA TYR A 458 -21.49 -44.05 6.37
C TYR A 458 -21.63 -42.96 7.41
N LEU A 459 -22.43 -41.92 7.17
CA LEU A 459 -22.69 -40.83 8.10
C LEU A 459 -23.47 -41.26 9.32
N ASN A 460 -24.54 -42.06 9.13
CA ASN A 460 -25.35 -42.59 10.21
C ASN A 460 -24.57 -43.53 11.15
N LYS A 461 -23.54 -44.23 10.65
CA LYS A 461 -22.67 -45.09 11.46
C LYS A 461 -21.64 -44.30 12.27
N ALA A 462 -21.18 -43.15 11.78
CA ALA A 462 -20.23 -42.32 12.46
C ALA A 462 -20.82 -41.58 13.66
N ASP A 463 -22.10 -41.17 13.57
CA ASP A 463 -22.84 -40.55 14.67
C ASP A 463 -23.20 -41.59 15.79
N GLU A 464 -23.50 -42.81 15.45
CA GLU A 464 -23.69 -43.89 16.43
C GLU A 464 -22.39 -44.29 17.15
N ALA A 465 -21.23 -44.22 16.47
CA ALA A 465 -19.95 -44.53 17.07
C ALA A 465 -19.44 -43.43 18.00
N SER A 466 -19.75 -42.16 17.73
CA SER A 466 -19.40 -41.02 18.61
C SER A 466 -20.19 -41.01 19.90
N THR A 467 -21.48 -41.34 19.86
CA THR A 467 -22.35 -41.48 21.04
C THR A 467 -21.98 -42.65 21.93
N ALA A 468 -21.44 -43.73 21.37
CA ALA A 468 -21.01 -44.91 22.14
C ALA A 468 -19.62 -44.76 22.81
N GLN A 469 -18.82 -43.78 22.46
CA GLN A 469 -17.55 -43.47 23.12
C GLN A 469 -17.67 -42.46 24.28
N GLU A 470 -18.76 -41.69 24.33
CA GLU A 470 -19.08 -40.78 25.45
C GLU A 470 -19.74 -41.48 26.64
N GLU A 471 -20.20 -42.73 26.50
CA GLU A 471 -20.80 -43.54 27.59
C GLU A 471 -19.77 -44.50 28.27
N LYS A 472 -18.47 -44.38 28.00
CA LYS A 472 -17.42 -45.14 28.68
C LYS A 472 -16.39 -44.20 29.33
#